data_3f9a8e1ad6f018198b6cba07b2ec6787
#
_entry.id   3f9a8e1ad6f018198b6cba07b2ec6787
#
_cell.length_a   1.000
_cell.length_b   1.000
_cell.length_c   1.000
_cell.angle_alpha   90.00
_cell.angle_beta   90.00
_cell.angle_gamma   90.00
#
_symmetry.space_group_name_H-M   'P 1'
#
loop_
_entity.id
_entity.type
_entity.pdbx_description
1 polymer ?
#
loop_
_entity_poly.entity_id
_entity_poly.type
_entity_poly.pdbx_seq_one_letter_code
_entity_poly.pdbx_strand_id
1 'polypeptide(L)'
;NLDILDGSPPCSTFSLSGNREKDWGKEKVFREGQTAQVLDTLFFDFIALAKALQPKVVIAENVKGLLMGNAIDYVRRIYKDFEDAGYYCQHFLLDASKMGVPQMRNRVFFVCIRHDLGVNFLKVSDLFNVEPHISMDFNEPGICYGEFADYMGKPYGKRMKEMFDNRTHGDIDMSNAYRKLTG
;
A
#
# COMPACT_ATOMS: atom_id res chain seq x y z
N ASN A 1 -14.57 -23.05 -3.51
CA ASN A 1 -13.53 -22.70 -2.52
C ASN A 1 -12.58 -21.70 -3.16
N LEU A 2 -12.48 -20.49 -2.58
CA LEU A 2 -11.54 -19.47 -2.98
C LEU A 2 -10.24 -19.67 -2.18
N ASP A 3 -9.10 -19.75 -2.86
CA ASP A 3 -7.81 -19.90 -2.17
C ASP A 3 -7.26 -18.55 -1.72
N ILE A 4 -7.30 -17.54 -2.60
CA ILE A 4 -6.77 -16.21 -2.33
C ILE A 4 -7.84 -15.17 -2.65
N LEU A 5 -8.05 -14.22 -1.75
CA LEU A 5 -8.78 -12.98 -1.98
C LEU A 5 -7.78 -11.83 -1.93
N ASP A 6 -7.62 -11.15 -3.05
CA ASP A 6 -6.77 -9.96 -3.19
C ASP A 6 -7.63 -8.72 -3.42
N GLY A 7 -7.23 -7.57 -2.84
CA GLY A 7 -7.91 -6.31 -3.04
C GLY A 7 -7.17 -5.10 -2.53
N SER A 8 -7.52 -3.95 -3.11
CA SER A 8 -7.00 -2.62 -2.71
C SER A 8 -8.17 -1.70 -2.37
N PRO A 9 -8.86 -1.95 -1.24
CA PRO A 9 -10.00 -1.11 -0.85
C PRO A 9 -9.54 0.35 -0.66
N PRO A 10 -10.19 1.31 -1.30
CA PRO A 10 -9.73 2.70 -1.29
C PRO A 10 -9.74 3.30 0.12
N CYS A 11 -8.69 4.06 0.42
CA CYS A 11 -8.50 4.76 1.69
C CYS A 11 -8.02 6.19 1.39
N SER A 12 -8.89 6.97 0.75
CA SER A 12 -8.55 8.30 0.23
C SER A 12 -8.17 9.31 1.31
N THR A 13 -8.68 9.13 2.53
CA THR A 13 -8.47 10.02 3.67
C THR A 13 -7.06 9.94 4.25
N PHE A 14 -6.36 8.81 4.06
CA PHE A 14 -5.01 8.59 4.58
C PHE A 14 -3.91 8.79 3.55
N SER A 15 -4.24 9.17 2.31
CA SER A 15 -3.22 9.51 1.30
C SER A 15 -2.43 10.74 1.72
N LEU A 16 -1.10 10.69 1.58
CA LEU A 16 -0.19 11.82 1.86
C LEU A 16 -0.48 13.04 0.99
N SER A 17 -1.09 12.85 -0.17
CA SER A 17 -1.50 13.89 -1.13
C SER A 17 -2.94 14.38 -0.93
N GLY A 18 -3.70 13.80 0.01
CA GLY A 18 -5.08 14.20 0.31
C GLY A 18 -5.22 15.14 1.50
N ASN A 19 -6.38 15.76 1.64
CA ASN A 19 -6.75 16.52 2.85
C ASN A 19 -6.96 15.54 4.01
N ARG A 20 -5.91 15.35 4.82
CA ARG A 20 -5.95 14.52 6.01
C ARG A 20 -6.96 15.08 7.01
N GLU A 21 -7.64 14.20 7.74
CA GLU A 21 -8.46 14.50 8.93
C GLU A 21 -9.76 15.29 8.70
N LYS A 22 -9.80 16.24 7.76
CA LYS A 22 -11.01 17.06 7.51
C LYS A 22 -12.10 16.33 6.76
N ASP A 23 -11.75 15.23 6.06
CA ASP A 23 -12.65 14.50 5.17
C ASP A 23 -13.03 13.11 5.66
N TRP A 24 -12.68 12.76 6.91
CA TRP A 24 -13.07 11.49 7.50
C TRP A 24 -14.60 11.38 7.63
N GLY A 25 -15.14 10.26 7.14
CA GLY A 25 -16.58 10.00 7.21
C GLY A 25 -17.45 10.84 6.28
N LYS A 26 -16.85 11.69 5.43
CA LYS A 26 -17.60 12.48 4.47
C LYS A 26 -17.88 11.70 3.19
N GLU A 27 -19.09 11.87 2.70
CA GLU A 27 -19.48 11.37 1.38
C GLU A 27 -18.68 12.07 0.27
N LYS A 28 -18.15 11.27 -0.66
CA LYS A 28 -17.43 11.77 -1.84
C LYS A 28 -18.13 11.33 -3.12
N VAL A 29 -18.27 12.27 -4.05
CA VAL A 29 -18.76 12.01 -5.41
C VAL A 29 -17.58 12.20 -6.37
N PHE A 30 -17.21 11.14 -7.10
CA PHE A 30 -16.02 11.16 -7.96
C PHE A 30 -16.30 11.55 -9.40
N ARG A 31 -17.52 11.32 -9.88
CA ARG A 31 -17.96 11.66 -11.22
C ARG A 31 -19.41 12.08 -11.20
N GLU A 32 -19.79 12.93 -12.16
CA GLU A 32 -21.17 13.32 -12.36
C GLU A 32 -22.05 12.09 -12.58
N GLY A 33 -23.13 11.96 -11.83
CA GLY A 33 -24.06 10.82 -11.88
C GLY A 33 -23.71 9.63 -10.97
N GLN A 34 -22.62 9.68 -10.20
CA GLN A 34 -22.33 8.66 -9.19
C GLN A 34 -22.99 8.99 -7.84
N THR A 35 -23.46 7.94 -7.16
CA THR A 35 -23.95 8.05 -5.78
C THR A 35 -22.80 8.43 -4.85
N ALA A 36 -23.06 9.33 -3.90
CA ALA A 36 -22.10 9.67 -2.87
C ALA A 36 -21.68 8.43 -2.06
N GLN A 37 -20.38 8.26 -1.81
CA GLN A 37 -19.83 7.10 -1.13
C GLN A 37 -18.93 7.52 0.04
N VAL A 38 -19.06 6.81 1.15
CA VAL A 38 -18.13 6.90 2.29
C VAL A 38 -17.02 5.86 2.07
N LEU A 39 -15.89 6.29 1.55
CA LEU A 39 -14.78 5.38 1.17
C LEU A 39 -14.05 4.78 2.37
N ASP A 40 -14.17 5.40 3.54
CA ASP A 40 -13.43 5.00 4.73
C ASP A 40 -13.95 3.68 5.32
N THR A 41 -15.15 3.23 4.92
CA THR A 41 -15.75 1.95 5.34
C THR A 41 -15.43 0.78 4.42
N LEU A 42 -14.99 1.03 3.19
CA LEU A 42 -14.81 -0.01 2.17
C LEU A 42 -13.76 -1.06 2.54
N PHE A 43 -12.80 -0.72 3.40
CA PHE A 43 -11.88 -1.72 3.92
C PHE A 43 -12.59 -2.75 4.81
N PHE A 44 -13.56 -2.30 5.61
CA PHE A 44 -14.35 -3.19 6.46
C PHE A 44 -15.35 -4.01 5.66
N ASP A 45 -15.88 -3.47 4.56
CA ASP A 45 -16.71 -4.23 3.61
C ASP A 45 -15.88 -5.34 2.94
N PHE A 46 -14.61 -5.06 2.62
CA PHE A 46 -13.67 -6.07 2.12
C PHE A 46 -13.40 -7.17 3.16
N ILE A 47 -13.23 -6.82 4.44
CA ILE A 47 -13.10 -7.80 5.53
C ILE A 47 -14.39 -8.62 5.69
N ALA A 48 -15.56 -7.98 5.59
CA ALA A 48 -16.84 -8.68 5.63
C ALA A 48 -16.99 -9.68 4.47
N LEU A 49 -16.52 -9.32 3.28
CA LEU A 49 -16.46 -10.21 2.13
C LEU A 49 -15.51 -11.41 2.39
N ALA A 50 -14.32 -11.14 2.95
CA ALA A 50 -13.39 -12.20 3.34
C ALA A 50 -14.01 -13.16 4.37
N LYS A 51 -14.74 -12.62 5.35
CA LYS A 51 -15.47 -13.41 6.35
C LYS A 51 -16.57 -14.28 5.72
N ALA A 52 -17.26 -13.78 4.71
CA ALA A 52 -18.31 -14.51 4.02
C ALA A 52 -17.77 -15.61 3.08
N LEU A 53 -16.70 -15.31 2.34
CA LEU A 53 -16.12 -16.23 1.34
C LEU A 53 -15.12 -17.22 1.94
N GLN A 54 -14.56 -16.92 3.12
CA GLN A 54 -13.57 -17.74 3.82
C GLN A 54 -12.40 -18.22 2.95
N PRO A 55 -11.71 -17.33 2.17
CA PRO A 55 -10.51 -17.72 1.44
C PRO A 55 -9.43 -18.21 2.40
N LYS A 56 -8.47 -19.00 1.90
CA LYS A 56 -7.32 -19.44 2.70
C LYS A 56 -6.40 -18.28 3.08
N VAL A 57 -6.20 -17.37 2.13
CA VAL A 57 -5.33 -16.20 2.28
C VAL A 57 -6.08 -14.95 1.82
N VAL A 58 -5.94 -13.86 2.57
CA VAL A 58 -6.40 -12.53 2.16
C VAL A 58 -5.19 -11.61 2.03
N ILE A 59 -5.12 -10.87 0.93
CA ILE A 59 -4.10 -9.85 0.70
C ILE A 59 -4.82 -8.52 0.47
N ALA A 60 -4.55 -7.53 1.34
CA ALA A 60 -5.11 -6.19 1.21
C ALA A 60 -4.00 -5.14 1.07
N GLU A 61 -4.02 -4.38 -0.03
CA GLU A 61 -3.07 -3.29 -0.27
C GLU A 61 -3.64 -1.94 0.17
N ASN A 62 -2.78 -1.08 0.73
CA ASN A 62 -3.16 0.28 1.05
C ASN A 62 -1.96 1.25 1.05
N VAL A 63 -2.23 2.54 1.26
CA VAL A 63 -1.23 3.59 1.31
C VAL A 63 -0.47 3.62 2.63
N LYS A 64 0.82 4.02 2.60
CA LYS A 64 1.66 4.19 3.80
C LYS A 64 1.01 5.07 4.87
N GLY A 65 0.22 6.08 4.47
CA GLY A 65 -0.45 7.00 5.40
C GLY A 65 -1.36 6.30 6.42
N LEU A 66 -1.82 5.08 6.13
CA LEU A 66 -2.61 4.26 7.04
C LEU A 66 -1.86 3.89 8.33
N LEU A 67 -0.53 3.82 8.30
CA LEU A 67 0.30 3.53 9.48
C LEU A 67 0.72 4.78 10.26
N MET A 68 0.18 5.96 9.96
CA MET A 68 0.67 7.23 10.50
C MET A 68 -0.43 8.01 11.23
N GLY A 69 -0.04 8.67 12.34
CA GLY A 69 -0.91 9.58 13.09
C GLY A 69 -2.18 8.90 13.61
N ASN A 70 -3.31 9.58 13.45
CA ASN A 70 -4.61 9.12 13.98
C ASN A 70 -5.15 7.86 13.27
N ALA A 71 -4.55 7.44 12.16
CA ALA A 71 -4.94 6.23 11.44
C ALA A 71 -4.62 4.93 12.21
N ILE A 72 -3.84 4.99 13.28
CA ILE A 72 -3.45 3.80 14.05
C ILE A 72 -4.66 3.05 14.64
N ASP A 73 -5.69 3.78 15.06
CA ASP A 73 -6.91 3.14 15.59
C ASP A 73 -7.71 2.42 14.49
N TYR A 74 -7.64 2.94 13.26
CA TYR A 74 -8.19 2.26 12.09
C TYR A 74 -7.44 0.96 11.80
N VAL A 75 -6.11 0.96 11.91
CA VAL A 75 -5.30 -0.25 11.77
C VAL A 75 -5.63 -1.26 12.87
N ARG A 76 -5.76 -0.82 14.13
CA ARG A 76 -6.16 -1.70 15.25
C ARG A 76 -7.51 -2.36 14.99
N ARG A 77 -8.45 -1.62 14.44
CA ARG A 77 -9.76 -2.16 14.06
C ARG A 77 -9.63 -3.18 12.92
N ILE A 78 -8.81 -2.92 11.91
CA ILE A 78 -8.52 -3.89 10.82
C ILE A 78 -8.04 -5.22 11.41
N TYR A 79 -7.07 -5.19 12.33
CA TYR A 79 -6.57 -6.39 12.98
C TYR A 79 -7.66 -7.14 13.73
N LYS A 80 -8.43 -6.41 14.53
CA LYS A 80 -9.53 -6.99 15.29
C LYS A 80 -10.58 -7.63 14.38
N ASP A 81 -10.99 -6.94 13.32
CA ASP A 81 -12.03 -7.42 12.42
C ASP A 81 -11.56 -8.65 11.60
N PHE A 82 -10.25 -8.74 11.25
CA PHE A 82 -9.69 -9.96 10.65
C PHE A 82 -9.59 -11.12 11.66
N GLU A 83 -9.21 -10.85 12.90
CA GLU A 83 -9.22 -11.86 13.97
C GLU A 83 -10.63 -12.40 14.20
N ASP A 84 -11.63 -11.52 14.33
CA ASP A 84 -13.04 -11.87 14.48
C ASP A 84 -13.61 -12.59 13.22
N ALA A 85 -12.96 -12.44 12.07
CA ALA A 85 -13.27 -13.17 10.85
C ALA A 85 -12.57 -14.52 10.72
N GLY A 86 -11.67 -14.85 11.66
CA GLY A 86 -10.96 -16.14 11.72
C GLY A 86 -9.61 -16.14 11.01
N TYR A 87 -8.92 -15.00 10.96
CA TYR A 87 -7.61 -14.85 10.30
C TYR A 87 -6.54 -14.35 11.24
N TYR A 88 -5.35 -14.92 11.13
CA TYR A 88 -4.11 -14.30 11.58
C TYR A 88 -3.71 -13.23 10.59
N CYS A 89 -3.47 -12.00 11.04
CA CYS A 89 -3.14 -10.87 10.19
C CYS A 89 -1.75 -10.31 10.52
N GLN A 90 -0.97 -9.98 9.50
CA GLN A 90 0.30 -9.28 9.61
C GLN A 90 0.37 -8.21 8.53
N HIS A 91 0.99 -7.05 8.81
CA HIS A 91 1.20 -6.04 7.79
C HIS A 91 2.67 -5.82 7.49
N PHE A 92 2.95 -5.42 6.26
CA PHE A 92 4.27 -5.12 5.74
C PHE A 92 4.25 -3.76 5.05
N LEU A 93 5.22 -2.91 5.36
CA LEU A 93 5.45 -1.68 4.61
C LEU A 93 6.54 -1.96 3.58
N LEU A 94 6.16 -2.08 2.31
CA LEU A 94 7.04 -2.43 1.21
C LEU A 94 7.32 -1.21 0.33
N ASP A 95 8.58 -1.11 -0.14
CA ASP A 95 9.01 -0.10 -1.11
C ASP A 95 9.28 -0.78 -2.46
N ALA A 96 8.51 -0.41 -3.48
CA ALA A 96 8.62 -0.98 -4.81
C ALA A 96 10.02 -0.83 -5.42
N SER A 97 10.76 0.22 -5.06
CA SER A 97 12.14 0.42 -5.54
C SER A 97 13.12 -0.66 -5.08
N LYS A 98 12.78 -1.40 -4.02
CA LYS A 98 13.53 -2.53 -3.50
C LYS A 98 13.08 -3.89 -4.05
N MET A 99 12.14 -3.87 -4.97
CA MET A 99 11.50 -5.03 -5.59
C MET A 99 11.73 -5.08 -7.11
N GLY A 100 12.80 -4.42 -7.60
CA GLY A 100 13.10 -4.36 -9.02
C GLY A 100 12.17 -3.46 -9.85
N VAL A 101 11.45 -2.54 -9.19
CA VAL A 101 10.56 -1.57 -9.86
C VAL A 101 11.23 -0.20 -9.90
N PRO A 102 11.33 0.47 -11.06
CA PRO A 102 11.95 1.80 -11.18
C PRO A 102 11.05 2.92 -10.64
N GLN A 103 10.49 2.71 -9.44
CA GLN A 103 9.62 3.66 -8.77
C GLN A 103 9.74 3.54 -7.25
N MET A 104 10.03 4.64 -6.56
CA MET A 104 9.90 4.72 -5.11
C MET A 104 8.43 4.84 -4.73
N ARG A 105 7.83 3.73 -4.31
CA ARG A 105 6.41 3.66 -3.96
C ARG A 105 6.23 2.79 -2.72
N ASN A 106 6.00 3.44 -1.59
CA ASN A 106 5.69 2.73 -0.35
C ASN A 106 4.20 2.33 -0.30
N ARG A 107 3.95 1.06 0.02
CA ARG A 107 2.61 0.51 0.21
C ARG A 107 2.57 -0.41 1.41
N VAL A 108 1.43 -0.42 2.08
CA VAL A 108 1.14 -1.35 3.16
C VAL A 108 0.38 -2.53 2.58
N PHE A 109 0.85 -3.73 2.89
CA PHE A 109 0.17 -4.97 2.57
C PHE A 109 -0.23 -5.67 3.86
N PHE A 110 -1.51 -5.95 4.02
CA PHE A 110 -2.00 -6.86 5.05
C PHE A 110 -2.06 -8.26 4.44
N VAL A 111 -1.37 -9.20 5.05
CA VAL A 111 -1.39 -10.62 4.68
C VAL A 111 -2.07 -11.37 5.81
N CYS A 112 -3.20 -11.97 5.51
CA CYS A 112 -4.04 -12.63 6.51
C CYS A 112 -4.21 -14.09 6.11
N ILE A 113 -3.95 -15.01 7.03
CA ILE A 113 -4.03 -16.47 6.83
C ILE A 113 -5.08 -17.03 7.75
N ARG A 114 -5.98 -17.85 7.21
CA ARG A 114 -7.08 -18.41 7.98
C ARG A 114 -6.59 -19.35 9.09
N HIS A 115 -7.20 -19.27 10.27
CA HIS A 115 -6.77 -19.95 11.49
C HIS A 115 -6.67 -21.48 11.35
N ASP A 116 -7.57 -22.11 10.57
CA ASP A 116 -7.64 -23.56 10.40
C ASP A 116 -6.47 -24.16 9.61
N LEU A 117 -5.67 -23.32 8.94
CA LEU A 117 -4.49 -23.79 8.20
C LEU A 117 -3.32 -24.18 9.12
N GLY A 118 -3.45 -23.95 10.42
CA GLY A 118 -2.48 -24.39 11.42
C GLY A 118 -1.10 -23.74 11.31
N VAL A 119 -0.96 -22.64 10.55
CA VAL A 119 0.30 -21.94 10.37
C VAL A 119 0.63 -21.09 11.59
N ASN A 120 1.65 -21.51 12.33
CA ASN A 120 2.05 -20.85 13.57
C ASN A 120 2.86 -19.57 13.34
N PHE A 121 3.34 -19.33 12.13
CA PHE A 121 4.22 -18.21 11.80
C PHE A 121 3.54 -16.82 11.80
N LEU A 122 2.21 -16.78 11.93
CA LEU A 122 1.47 -15.53 12.14
C LEU A 122 0.86 -15.44 13.54
N LYS A 123 1.19 -16.35 14.45
CA LYS A 123 0.75 -16.19 15.85
C LYS A 123 1.37 -14.92 16.41
N VAL A 124 0.56 -14.14 17.10
CA VAL A 124 1.04 -13.05 17.93
C VAL A 124 2.01 -13.66 18.92
N SER A 125 3.27 -13.27 18.79
CA SER A 125 4.30 -13.69 19.71
C SER A 125 4.00 -13.13 21.09
N ASP A 126 4.39 -13.86 22.12
CA ASP A 126 4.38 -13.37 23.49
C ASP A 126 5.33 -12.16 23.65
N LEU A 127 5.34 -11.53 24.83
CA LEU A 127 6.11 -10.32 25.13
C LEU A 127 7.63 -10.43 24.82
N PHE A 128 8.14 -11.60 24.56
CA PHE A 128 9.58 -11.89 24.37
C PHE A 128 9.96 -12.23 22.95
N ASN A 129 9.00 -12.41 22.03
CA ASN A 129 9.24 -12.83 20.66
C ASN A 129 8.58 -11.85 19.69
N VAL A 130 9.30 -10.76 19.36
CA VAL A 130 8.79 -9.60 18.62
C VAL A 130 8.98 -9.74 17.11
N GLU A 131 9.63 -10.82 16.64
CA GLU A 131 9.91 -10.99 15.22
C GLU A 131 8.66 -11.44 14.45
N PRO A 132 8.32 -10.77 13.33
CA PRO A 132 7.26 -11.23 12.47
C PRO A 132 7.62 -12.61 11.91
N HIS A 133 6.70 -13.54 11.95
CA HIS A 133 6.91 -14.91 11.49
C HIS A 133 7.02 -15.04 9.96
N ILE A 134 6.52 -14.06 9.20
CA ILE A 134 6.78 -13.92 7.76
C ILE A 134 7.72 -12.73 7.58
N SER A 135 8.84 -12.95 6.90
CA SER A 135 9.72 -11.89 6.41
C SER A 135 9.40 -11.60 4.95
N MET A 136 9.29 -10.32 4.63
CA MET A 136 9.18 -9.82 3.26
C MET A 136 10.27 -8.76 3.04
N ASP A 137 11.51 -9.20 3.13
CA ASP A 137 12.68 -8.34 2.92
C ASP A 137 13.10 -8.41 1.45
N PHE A 138 12.83 -7.32 0.73
CA PHE A 138 13.27 -7.14 -0.64
C PHE A 138 14.46 -6.18 -0.66
N ASN A 139 15.56 -6.61 -1.24
CA ASN A 139 16.82 -5.86 -1.35
C ASN A 139 17.34 -5.80 -2.78
N GLU A 140 16.45 -5.82 -3.75
CA GLU A 140 16.82 -5.65 -5.15
C GLU A 140 17.50 -4.29 -5.34
N PRO A 141 18.56 -4.23 -6.17
CA PRO A 141 19.20 -2.96 -6.50
C PRO A 141 18.18 -2.01 -7.15
N GLY A 142 18.20 -0.76 -6.72
CA GLY A 142 17.30 0.26 -7.27
C GLY A 142 17.57 0.50 -8.75
N ILE A 143 16.56 0.36 -9.58
CA ILE A 143 16.62 0.67 -11.01
C ILE A 143 16.24 2.14 -11.19
N CYS A 144 17.12 2.95 -11.79
CA CYS A 144 16.74 4.31 -12.13
C CYS A 144 15.91 4.33 -13.41
N TYR A 145 15.07 5.38 -13.54
CA TYR A 145 14.20 5.50 -14.71
C TYR A 145 14.99 5.53 -16.03
N GLY A 146 16.21 6.07 -16.01
CA GLY A 146 17.11 6.10 -17.15
C GLY A 146 17.46 4.71 -17.67
N GLU A 147 17.92 3.86 -16.81
CA GLU A 147 18.27 2.47 -17.13
C GLU A 147 17.05 1.70 -17.68
N PHE A 148 15.89 1.91 -17.07
CA PHE A 148 14.66 1.29 -17.54
C PHE A 148 14.25 1.78 -18.93
N ALA A 149 14.35 3.08 -19.22
CA ALA A 149 14.01 3.63 -20.52
C ALA A 149 14.98 3.15 -21.62
N ASP A 150 16.26 3.06 -21.32
CA ASP A 150 17.27 2.51 -22.21
C ASP A 150 17.01 1.03 -22.52
N TYR A 151 16.70 0.23 -21.47
CA TYR A 151 16.33 -1.17 -21.64
C TYR A 151 15.09 -1.34 -22.53
N MET A 152 14.09 -0.48 -22.38
CA MET A 152 12.87 -0.51 -23.20
C MET A 152 13.07 0.04 -24.62
N GLY A 153 14.27 0.53 -24.96
CA GLY A 153 14.56 1.12 -26.26
C GLY A 153 13.70 2.34 -26.60
N LYS A 154 13.14 3.01 -25.59
CA LYS A 154 12.31 4.20 -25.78
C LYS A 154 13.16 5.44 -25.57
N PRO A 155 13.38 6.26 -26.62
CA PRO A 155 14.11 7.51 -26.45
C PRO A 155 13.31 8.42 -25.50
N TYR A 156 14.03 9.09 -24.61
CA TYR A 156 13.45 10.15 -23.80
C TYR A 156 12.87 11.24 -24.70
N GLY A 157 11.68 11.72 -24.41
CA GLY A 157 11.25 12.99 -24.95
C GLY A 157 12.25 14.07 -24.55
N LYS A 158 12.51 15.05 -25.43
CA LYS A 158 13.47 16.16 -25.21
C LYS A 158 13.37 16.74 -23.79
N ARG A 159 12.16 17.01 -23.32
CA ARG A 159 11.90 17.56 -21.98
C ARG A 159 12.30 16.63 -20.84
N MET A 160 12.06 15.33 -20.98
CA MET A 160 12.48 14.36 -19.96
C MET A 160 13.99 14.20 -19.91
N LYS A 161 14.67 14.27 -21.05
CA LYS A 161 16.12 14.26 -21.11
C LYS A 161 16.69 15.48 -20.40
N GLU A 162 16.17 16.67 -20.67
CA GLU A 162 16.57 17.91 -20.00
C GLU A 162 16.38 17.83 -18.48
N MET A 163 15.26 17.26 -18.00
CA MET A 163 15.02 17.04 -16.57
C MET A 163 16.03 16.07 -15.97
N PHE A 164 16.34 15.00 -16.68
CA PHE A 164 17.30 13.99 -16.24
C PHE A 164 18.73 14.57 -16.18
N ASP A 165 19.14 15.28 -17.22
CA ASP A 165 20.47 15.88 -17.33
C ASP A 165 20.70 16.99 -16.30
N ASN A 166 19.65 17.73 -15.90
CA ASN A 166 19.69 18.80 -14.91
C ASN A 166 19.39 18.38 -13.47
N ARG A 167 19.18 17.09 -13.23
CA ARG A 167 18.93 16.56 -11.89
C ARG A 167 20.21 16.71 -11.04
N THR A 168 20.04 17.22 -9.81
CA THR A 168 21.13 17.27 -8.83
C THR A 168 21.12 16.04 -7.92
N HIS A 169 22.22 15.79 -7.24
CA HIS A 169 22.39 14.64 -6.35
C HIS A 169 21.35 14.56 -5.20
N GLY A 170 20.64 15.63 -4.91
CA GLY A 170 19.54 15.67 -3.93
C GLY A 170 18.14 15.48 -4.50
N ASP A 171 18.01 15.29 -5.82
CA ASP A 171 16.69 15.08 -6.44
C ASP A 171 16.33 13.62 -6.35
N ILE A 172 15.42 13.31 -5.42
CA ILE A 172 14.99 11.94 -5.10
C ILE A 172 14.04 11.40 -6.18
N ASP A 173 13.33 12.29 -6.87
CA ASP A 173 12.38 11.92 -7.91
C ASP A 173 12.34 12.96 -9.05
N MET A 174 11.66 12.58 -10.14
CA MET A 174 11.47 13.44 -11.31
C MET A 174 10.58 14.65 -11.02
N SER A 175 9.75 14.61 -9.97
CA SER A 175 8.89 15.75 -9.58
C SER A 175 9.71 16.92 -9.07
N ASN A 176 10.76 16.65 -8.30
CA ASN A 176 11.67 17.69 -7.80
C ASN A 176 12.48 18.29 -8.94
N ALA A 177 13.00 17.47 -9.84
CA ALA A 177 13.70 17.95 -11.05
C ALA A 177 12.77 18.81 -11.92
N TYR A 178 11.51 18.40 -12.08
CA TYR A 178 10.51 19.18 -12.82
C TYR A 178 10.25 20.55 -12.20
N ARG A 179 10.07 20.63 -10.87
CA ARG A 179 9.85 21.89 -10.17
C ARG A 179 11.02 22.85 -10.31
N LYS A 180 12.26 22.34 -10.28
CA LYS A 180 13.46 23.17 -10.48
C LYS A 180 13.54 23.78 -11.88
N LEU A 181 13.02 23.08 -12.89
CA LEU A 181 13.03 23.55 -14.29
C LEU A 181 11.86 24.48 -14.64
N THR A 182 10.75 24.39 -13.93
CA THR A 182 9.52 25.12 -14.27
C THR A 182 9.17 26.25 -13.30
N GLY A 183 9.86 26.36 -12.17
CA GLY A 183 9.61 27.35 -11.11
C GLY A 183 8.51 26.89 -10.17
#